data_d04d90f45da76dad8627479d53babade
#
_entry.id   d04d90f45da76dad8627479d53babade
#
_cell.length_a   1.000
_cell.length_b   1.000
_cell.length_c   1.000
_cell.angle_alpha   90.00
_cell.angle_beta   90.00
_cell.angle_gamma   90.00
#
_symmetry.space_group_name_H-M   'P 1'
#
loop_
_entity.id
_entity.type
_entity.pdbx_description
1 polymer ?
#
loop_
_entity_poly.entity_id
_entity_poly.type
_entity_poly.pdbx_seq_one_letter_code
_entity_poly.pdbx_strand_id
1 'polypeptide(L)'
;GIFILLAVLLLQIPILLVNILISEREELSAETETEVSKQWAGVQDICPPILKIPYQSREVNSNGETILKDAVTVLEPEVAKVTGDVRVTTLHRSIYDVPVYKADLGITGHFELSDDDFAVYKDKLYMYISLGEMRGLEDNIKASVNGKEYQFELADDGLRIGLDPAGLAAGSLIDSAINIRTKGAKSLRFRPEAATFN
;
A
#
# COMPACT_ATOMS: atom_id res chain seq x y z
N GLY A 1 -36.26 -7.97 -52.74
CA GLY A 1 -35.13 -7.25 -52.14
C GLY A 1 -35.48 -6.45 -50.88
N ILE A 2 -36.42 -5.49 -50.95
CA ILE A 2 -36.73 -4.54 -49.86
C ILE A 2 -37.29 -5.22 -48.62
N PHE A 3 -38.14 -6.23 -48.74
CA PHE A 3 -38.70 -6.96 -47.60
C PHE A 3 -37.64 -7.71 -46.77
N ILE A 4 -36.61 -8.25 -47.41
CA ILE A 4 -35.52 -8.95 -46.73
C ILE A 4 -34.70 -7.94 -45.96
N LEU A 5 -34.40 -6.79 -46.55
CA LEU A 5 -33.64 -5.71 -45.90
C LEU A 5 -34.39 -5.15 -44.66
N LEU A 6 -35.72 -4.97 -44.78
CA LEU A 6 -36.55 -4.55 -43.68
C LEU A 6 -36.62 -5.58 -42.55
N ALA A 7 -36.70 -6.87 -42.89
CA ALA A 7 -36.69 -7.95 -41.90
C ALA A 7 -35.35 -8.05 -41.15
N VAL A 8 -34.23 -7.88 -41.85
CA VAL A 8 -32.90 -7.83 -41.22
C VAL A 8 -32.76 -6.63 -40.27
N LEU A 9 -33.28 -5.47 -40.68
CA LEU A 9 -33.25 -4.25 -39.86
C LEU A 9 -34.13 -4.39 -38.60
N LEU A 10 -35.30 -5.04 -38.71
CA LEU A 10 -36.17 -5.36 -37.57
C LEU A 10 -35.53 -6.34 -36.59
N LEU A 11 -34.73 -7.31 -37.06
CA LEU A 11 -33.99 -8.25 -36.21
C LEU A 11 -32.84 -7.60 -35.43
N GLN A 12 -32.35 -6.44 -35.88
CA GLN A 12 -31.31 -5.69 -35.13
C GLN A 12 -31.85 -5.06 -33.83
N ILE A 13 -33.16 -4.76 -33.77
CA ILE A 13 -33.76 -4.10 -32.60
C ILE A 13 -33.65 -4.95 -31.33
N PRO A 14 -34.01 -6.23 -31.31
CA PRO A 14 -33.83 -7.07 -30.12
C PRO A 14 -32.37 -7.20 -29.69
N ILE A 15 -31.45 -7.31 -30.64
CA ILE A 15 -30.02 -7.41 -30.36
C ILE A 15 -29.52 -6.12 -29.67
N LEU A 16 -29.95 -4.97 -30.14
CA LEU A 16 -29.61 -3.66 -29.59
C LEU A 16 -30.16 -3.50 -28.17
N LEU A 17 -31.41 -3.94 -27.93
CA LEU A 17 -32.02 -3.93 -26.60
C LEU A 17 -31.30 -4.84 -25.61
N VAL A 18 -30.90 -6.04 -26.04
CA VAL A 18 -30.11 -6.95 -25.18
C VAL A 18 -28.76 -6.35 -24.84
N ASN A 19 -28.06 -5.72 -25.78
CA ASN A 19 -26.78 -5.09 -25.52
C ASN A 19 -26.90 -3.91 -24.53
N ILE A 20 -27.95 -3.09 -24.66
CA ILE A 20 -28.24 -2.01 -23.70
C ILE A 20 -28.47 -2.59 -22.31
N LEU A 21 -29.25 -3.64 -22.18
CA LEU A 21 -29.56 -4.28 -20.90
C LEU A 21 -28.31 -4.90 -20.26
N ILE A 22 -27.41 -5.49 -21.07
CA ILE A 22 -26.12 -6.00 -20.57
C ILE A 22 -25.25 -4.87 -20.03
N SER A 23 -25.10 -3.78 -20.81
CA SER A 23 -24.29 -2.62 -20.40
C SER A 23 -24.84 -1.98 -19.12
N GLU A 24 -26.16 -1.84 -19.00
CA GLU A 24 -26.80 -1.32 -17.78
C GLU A 24 -26.50 -2.22 -16.55
N ARG A 25 -26.56 -3.53 -16.72
CA ARG A 25 -26.22 -4.48 -15.65
C ARG A 25 -24.74 -4.41 -15.25
N GLU A 26 -23.84 -4.27 -16.20
CA GLU A 26 -22.40 -4.11 -15.93
C GLU A 26 -22.12 -2.81 -15.16
N GLU A 27 -22.76 -1.72 -15.54
CA GLU A 27 -22.64 -0.42 -14.86
C GLU A 27 -23.14 -0.49 -13.41
N LEU A 28 -24.33 -1.04 -13.18
CA LEU A 28 -24.89 -1.23 -11.84
C LEU A 28 -24.05 -2.19 -10.97
N SER A 29 -23.45 -3.20 -11.57
CA SER A 29 -22.51 -4.08 -10.86
C SER A 29 -21.26 -3.34 -10.41
N ALA A 30 -20.65 -2.55 -11.30
CA ALA A 30 -19.47 -1.74 -10.99
C ALA A 30 -19.76 -0.65 -9.94
N GLU A 31 -20.96 -0.06 -9.99
CA GLU A 31 -21.40 0.92 -8.97
C GLU A 31 -21.54 0.23 -7.60
N THR A 32 -22.15 -0.95 -7.55
CA THR A 32 -22.29 -1.74 -6.31
C THR A 32 -20.93 -2.14 -5.72
N GLU A 33 -19.99 -2.60 -6.56
CA GLU A 33 -18.61 -2.86 -6.11
C GLU A 33 -17.94 -1.60 -5.54
N THR A 34 -18.17 -0.46 -6.19
CA THR A 34 -17.63 0.82 -5.73
C THR A 34 -18.22 1.24 -4.39
N GLU A 35 -19.52 1.04 -4.19
CA GLU A 35 -20.18 1.31 -2.92
C GLU A 35 -19.64 0.43 -1.79
N VAL A 36 -19.49 -0.87 -2.03
CA VAL A 36 -18.89 -1.80 -1.06
C VAL A 36 -17.44 -1.41 -0.76
N SER A 37 -16.66 -1.04 -1.79
CA SER A 37 -15.28 -0.59 -1.62
C SER A 37 -15.14 0.65 -0.73
N LYS A 38 -16.15 1.54 -0.70
CA LYS A 38 -16.16 2.70 0.21
C LYS A 38 -16.24 2.27 1.70
N GLN A 39 -16.81 1.12 1.98
CA GLN A 39 -16.94 0.60 3.37
C GLN A 39 -15.80 -0.36 3.73
N TRP A 40 -15.29 -1.12 2.77
CA TRP A 40 -14.33 -2.21 2.97
C TRP A 40 -12.89 -1.85 2.59
N ALA A 41 -12.65 -0.73 1.99
CA ALA A 41 -11.49 -0.37 1.20
C ALA A 41 -11.44 -1.07 -0.17
N GLY A 42 -10.78 -0.43 -1.13
CA GLY A 42 -10.64 -0.95 -2.50
C GLY A 42 -9.41 -1.82 -2.65
N VAL A 43 -8.43 -1.29 -3.38
CA VAL A 43 -7.15 -1.95 -3.60
C VAL A 43 -6.23 -1.71 -2.41
N GLN A 44 -5.69 -2.78 -1.84
CA GLN A 44 -4.65 -2.73 -0.83
C GLN A 44 -3.30 -3.07 -1.46
N ASP A 45 -2.42 -2.07 -1.50
CA ASP A 45 -1.02 -2.26 -1.87
C ASP A 45 -0.19 -2.27 -0.58
N ILE A 46 0.53 -3.34 -0.33
CA ILE A 46 1.40 -3.50 0.84
C ILE A 46 2.84 -3.55 0.35
N CYS A 47 3.65 -2.60 0.83
CA CYS A 47 5.07 -2.54 0.56
C CYS A 47 5.87 -3.06 1.77
N PRO A 48 7.10 -3.56 1.56
CA PRO A 48 8.01 -3.84 2.66
C PRO A 48 8.25 -2.59 3.52
N PRO A 49 8.58 -2.76 4.81
CA PRO A 49 9.04 -1.63 5.61
C PRO A 49 10.35 -1.08 5.05
N ILE A 50 10.54 0.23 5.14
CA ILE A 50 11.77 0.93 4.79
C ILE A 50 12.27 1.73 5.97
N LEU A 51 13.57 1.96 6.05
CA LEU A 51 14.15 2.90 6.98
C LEU A 51 14.42 4.23 6.26
N LYS A 52 14.03 5.34 6.89
CA LYS A 52 14.32 6.70 6.42
C LYS A 52 15.22 7.40 7.43
N ILE A 53 16.33 7.89 6.92
CA ILE A 53 17.35 8.59 7.69
C ILE A 53 17.38 10.04 7.21
N PRO A 54 16.74 10.99 7.90
CA PRO A 54 16.81 12.40 7.54
C PRO A 54 18.17 12.98 7.92
N TYR A 55 18.73 13.78 7.02
CA TYR A 55 19.98 14.48 7.24
C TYR A 55 20.00 15.83 6.54
N GLN A 56 21.01 16.64 6.83
CA GLN A 56 21.23 17.91 6.12
C GLN A 56 22.44 17.80 5.22
N SER A 57 22.22 17.94 3.92
CA SER A 57 23.27 18.04 2.91
C SER A 57 23.72 19.49 2.75
N ARG A 58 24.98 19.68 2.39
CA ARG A 58 25.52 21.00 2.03
C ARG A 58 25.58 21.12 0.52
N GLU A 59 24.83 22.08 -0.02
CA GLU A 59 24.84 22.41 -1.44
C GLU A 59 25.37 23.82 -1.62
N VAL A 60 26.12 24.06 -2.72
CA VAL A 60 26.55 25.41 -3.10
C VAL A 60 25.54 25.94 -4.12
N ASN A 61 24.89 27.06 -3.79
CA ASN A 61 23.95 27.69 -4.70
C ASN A 61 24.67 28.39 -5.88
N SER A 62 23.90 28.89 -6.85
CA SER A 62 24.44 29.59 -8.04
C SER A 62 25.25 30.85 -7.69
N ASN A 63 25.11 31.38 -6.50
CA ASN A 63 25.85 32.58 -6.02
C ASN A 63 27.14 32.21 -5.25
N GLY A 64 27.49 30.91 -5.15
CA GLY A 64 28.65 30.44 -4.43
C GLY A 64 28.48 30.32 -2.91
N GLU A 65 27.27 30.49 -2.39
CA GLU A 65 26.97 30.37 -0.97
C GLU A 65 26.62 28.94 -0.61
N THR A 66 27.12 28.45 0.52
CA THR A 66 26.77 27.14 1.06
C THR A 66 25.41 27.21 1.77
N ILE A 67 24.45 26.47 1.24
CA ILE A 67 23.12 26.30 1.84
C ILE A 67 22.99 24.90 2.42
N LEU A 68 22.26 24.77 3.53
CA LEU A 68 21.84 23.48 4.09
C LEU A 68 20.50 23.09 3.47
N LYS A 69 20.42 21.89 2.94
CA LYS A 69 19.21 21.33 2.37
C LYS A 69 18.86 20.03 3.09
N ASP A 70 17.61 19.93 3.50
CA ASP A 70 17.11 18.70 4.09
C ASP A 70 17.07 17.59 3.02
N ALA A 71 17.62 16.45 3.38
CA ALA A 71 17.70 15.26 2.54
C ALA A 71 17.31 14.03 3.37
N VAL A 72 16.96 12.95 2.69
CA VAL A 72 16.58 11.68 3.31
C VAL A 72 17.29 10.55 2.58
N THR A 73 18.02 9.72 3.31
CA THR A 73 18.47 8.43 2.81
C THR A 73 17.39 7.39 3.08
N VAL A 74 17.08 6.57 2.09
CA VAL A 74 16.14 5.46 2.19
C VAL A 74 16.93 4.16 2.15
N LEU A 75 16.75 3.34 3.15
CA LEU A 75 17.33 2.01 3.25
C LEU A 75 16.22 0.97 3.11
N GLU A 76 16.33 0.13 2.10
CA GLU A 76 15.44 -1.00 1.88
C GLU A 76 15.93 -2.22 2.67
N PRO A 77 15.03 -3.14 3.08
CA PRO A 77 15.46 -4.36 3.73
C PRO A 77 16.20 -5.27 2.73
N GLU A 78 17.32 -5.88 3.15
CA GLU A 78 18.00 -6.90 2.35
C GLU A 78 17.11 -8.12 2.10
N VAL A 79 16.29 -8.45 3.09
CA VAL A 79 15.32 -9.53 3.01
C VAL A 79 14.01 -9.04 3.60
N ALA A 80 12.95 -9.10 2.82
CA ALA A 80 11.58 -8.89 3.28
C ALA A 80 10.76 -10.16 3.03
N LYS A 81 9.96 -10.56 4.02
CA LYS A 81 9.06 -11.70 3.91
C LYS A 81 7.68 -11.31 4.38
N VAL A 82 6.67 -11.66 3.57
CA VAL A 82 5.26 -11.52 3.92
C VAL A 82 4.66 -12.91 4.09
N THR A 83 3.98 -13.12 5.19
CA THR A 83 3.24 -14.36 5.50
C THR A 83 1.87 -13.98 6.04
N GLY A 84 0.88 -14.83 5.88
CA GLY A 84 -0.42 -14.60 6.48
C GLY A 84 -1.54 -15.39 5.85
N ASP A 85 -2.73 -15.15 6.38
CA ASP A 85 -3.98 -15.78 5.98
C ASP A 85 -4.93 -14.76 5.36
N VAL A 86 -5.51 -15.13 4.22
CA VAL A 86 -6.53 -14.32 3.55
C VAL A 86 -7.84 -15.11 3.51
N ARG A 87 -8.90 -14.56 4.08
CA ARG A 87 -10.23 -15.16 4.08
C ARG A 87 -11.14 -14.34 3.19
N VAL A 88 -11.64 -14.97 2.14
CA VAL A 88 -12.56 -14.35 1.20
C VAL A 88 -14.00 -14.74 1.56
N THR A 89 -14.89 -13.78 1.55
CA THR A 89 -16.35 -13.96 1.73
C THR A 89 -17.08 -13.16 0.66
N THR A 90 -18.33 -13.51 0.42
CA THR A 90 -19.18 -12.80 -0.54
C THR A 90 -20.22 -11.98 0.21
N LEU A 91 -20.31 -10.70 -0.11
CA LEU A 91 -21.37 -9.82 0.36
C LEU A 91 -22.46 -9.74 -0.70
N HIS A 92 -23.69 -10.07 -0.30
CA HIS A 92 -24.86 -9.87 -1.13
C HIS A 92 -25.35 -8.43 -1.02
N ARG A 93 -25.44 -7.75 -2.15
CA ARG A 93 -26.01 -6.40 -2.26
C ARG A 93 -27.04 -6.39 -3.37
N SER A 94 -28.32 -6.39 -2.99
CA SER A 94 -29.43 -6.54 -3.92
C SER A 94 -29.29 -7.86 -4.72
N ILE A 95 -29.09 -7.79 -6.03
CA ILE A 95 -28.91 -8.94 -6.92
C ILE A 95 -27.42 -9.22 -7.24
N TYR A 96 -26.50 -8.45 -6.65
CA TYR A 96 -25.08 -8.54 -6.94
C TYR A 96 -24.31 -9.18 -5.78
N ASP A 97 -23.36 -10.00 -6.14
CA ASP A 97 -22.42 -10.65 -5.24
C ASP A 97 -21.07 -9.98 -5.33
N VAL A 98 -20.62 -9.33 -4.24
CA VAL A 98 -19.33 -8.63 -4.19
C VAL A 98 -18.38 -9.43 -3.30
N PRO A 99 -17.27 -9.96 -3.86
CA PRO A 99 -16.26 -10.63 -3.07
C PRO A 99 -15.50 -9.61 -2.21
N VAL A 100 -15.35 -9.92 -0.93
CA VAL A 100 -14.57 -9.14 0.03
C VAL A 100 -13.62 -10.06 0.77
N TYR A 101 -12.53 -9.50 1.29
CA TYR A 101 -11.55 -10.27 2.04
C TYR A 101 -11.17 -9.60 3.36
N LYS A 102 -10.73 -10.43 4.29
CA LYS A 102 -9.98 -10.06 5.48
C LYS A 102 -8.64 -10.77 5.45
N ALA A 103 -7.59 -10.04 5.75
CA ALA A 103 -6.23 -10.57 5.76
C ALA A 103 -5.56 -10.29 7.11
N ASP A 104 -4.87 -11.29 7.62
CA ASP A 104 -4.00 -11.21 8.79
C ASP A 104 -2.58 -11.51 8.32
N LEU A 105 -1.72 -10.49 8.32
CA LEU A 105 -0.44 -10.49 7.64
C LEU A 105 0.68 -10.22 8.63
N GLY A 106 1.72 -11.04 8.58
CA GLY A 106 3.01 -10.80 9.22
C GLY A 106 4.03 -10.37 8.18
N ILE A 107 4.65 -9.22 8.37
CA ILE A 107 5.71 -8.70 7.51
C ILE A 107 6.98 -8.63 8.33
N THR A 108 8.04 -9.29 7.86
CA THR A 108 9.37 -9.18 8.47
C THR A 108 10.32 -8.50 7.52
N GLY A 109 11.20 -7.66 8.05
CA GLY A 109 12.25 -6.99 7.30
C GLY A 109 13.57 -7.08 8.06
N HIS A 110 14.64 -7.36 7.33
CA HIS A 110 16.00 -7.43 7.83
C HIS A 110 16.85 -6.36 7.15
N PHE A 111 17.49 -5.49 7.94
CA PHE A 111 18.29 -4.37 7.47
C PHE A 111 19.70 -4.47 8.03
N GLU A 112 20.68 -4.07 7.26
CA GLU A 112 22.06 -3.88 7.69
C GLU A 112 22.45 -2.40 7.50
N LEU A 113 22.87 -1.74 8.57
CA LEU A 113 23.35 -0.35 8.51
C LEU A 113 24.79 -0.32 8.05
N SER A 114 25.06 0.28 6.88
CA SER A 114 26.41 0.48 6.37
C SER A 114 27.14 1.61 7.14
N ASP A 115 28.47 1.68 6.98
CA ASP A 115 29.27 2.78 7.54
C ASP A 115 28.83 4.14 7.01
N ASP A 116 28.47 4.21 5.72
CA ASP A 116 28.04 5.43 5.05
C ASP A 116 26.67 5.90 5.59
N ASP A 117 25.73 4.99 5.79
CA ASP A 117 24.43 5.28 6.39
C ASP A 117 24.61 5.83 7.80
N PHE A 118 25.52 5.22 8.56
CA PHE A 118 25.80 5.62 9.94
C PHE A 118 26.50 6.97 10.04
N ALA A 119 27.34 7.35 9.08
CA ALA A 119 28.03 8.65 9.09
C ALA A 119 27.06 9.83 8.91
N VAL A 120 25.96 9.61 8.19
CA VAL A 120 24.88 10.58 7.97
C VAL A 120 23.91 10.63 9.16
N TYR A 121 23.90 9.57 9.92
CA TYR A 121 22.94 9.24 10.94
C TYR A 121 23.37 9.73 12.33
N LYS A 122 22.73 10.74 12.87
CA LYS A 122 23.05 11.19 14.25
C LYS A 122 21.87 11.23 15.20
N ASP A 123 20.68 11.62 14.74
CA ASP A 123 19.63 11.99 15.68
C ASP A 123 18.26 11.33 15.42
N LYS A 124 17.98 10.87 14.20
CA LYS A 124 16.62 10.41 13.84
C LYS A 124 16.67 9.26 12.85
N LEU A 125 16.00 8.18 13.19
CA LEU A 125 15.75 7.05 12.32
C LEU A 125 14.27 6.72 12.36
N TYR A 126 13.66 6.60 11.22
CA TYR A 126 12.25 6.24 11.12
C TYR A 126 12.09 4.98 10.30
N MET A 127 11.22 4.09 10.76
CA MET A 127 10.71 3.01 9.93
C MET A 127 9.36 3.43 9.37
N TYR A 128 9.18 3.23 8.07
CA TYR A 128 7.95 3.52 7.35
C TYR A 128 7.38 2.26 6.75
N ILE A 129 6.05 2.19 6.70
CA ILE A 129 5.33 1.21 5.90
C ILE A 129 4.27 1.93 5.08
N SER A 130 4.25 1.66 3.78
CA SER A 130 3.24 2.18 2.87
C SER A 130 2.12 1.17 2.71
N LEU A 131 0.88 1.66 2.80
CA LEU A 131 -0.34 0.88 2.65
C LEU A 131 -1.26 1.60 1.66
N GLY A 132 -1.96 0.87 0.82
CA GLY A 132 -2.82 1.45 -0.21
C GLY A 132 -3.96 2.29 0.35
N GLU A 133 -4.82 1.70 1.17
CA GLU A 133 -5.93 2.40 1.79
C GLU A 133 -5.98 2.17 3.31
N MET A 134 -5.81 3.23 4.08
CA MET A 134 -5.84 3.18 5.56
C MET A 134 -7.20 2.74 6.12
N ARG A 135 -8.30 2.98 5.40
CA ARG A 135 -9.65 2.55 5.80
C ARG A 135 -9.83 1.03 5.92
N GLY A 136 -8.98 0.27 5.22
CA GLY A 136 -8.96 -1.17 5.31
C GLY A 136 -8.35 -1.72 6.60
N LEU A 137 -7.64 -0.91 7.36
CA LEU A 137 -7.02 -1.36 8.61
C LEU A 137 -8.08 -1.62 9.69
N GLU A 138 -8.00 -2.78 10.35
CA GLU A 138 -8.94 -3.16 11.41
C GLU A 138 -8.46 -2.76 12.81
N ASP A 139 -7.13 -2.66 13.03
CA ASP A 139 -6.52 -2.35 14.33
C ASP A 139 -5.33 -1.40 14.20
N ASN A 140 -4.85 -0.91 15.35
CA ASN A 140 -3.58 -0.20 15.43
C ASN A 140 -2.44 -1.16 15.10
N ILE A 141 -1.63 -0.77 14.10
CA ILE A 141 -0.49 -1.56 13.67
C ILE A 141 0.62 -1.43 14.71
N LYS A 142 1.15 -2.58 15.11
CA LYS A 142 2.31 -2.67 16.00
C LYS A 142 3.48 -3.27 15.25
N ALA A 143 4.67 -2.80 15.58
CA ALA A 143 5.92 -3.39 15.13
C ALA A 143 6.76 -3.82 16.32
N SER A 144 7.47 -4.92 16.15
CA SER A 144 8.60 -5.28 16.99
C SER A 144 9.87 -5.00 16.21
N VAL A 145 10.78 -4.19 16.75
CA VAL A 145 12.08 -3.90 16.14
C VAL A 145 13.16 -4.27 17.15
N ASN A 146 14.02 -5.21 16.79
CA ASN A 146 15.04 -5.81 17.68
C ASN A 146 14.46 -6.23 19.05
N GLY A 147 13.23 -6.79 19.02
CA GLY A 147 12.52 -7.25 20.22
C GLY A 147 11.82 -6.16 21.05
N LYS A 148 11.93 -4.89 20.67
CA LYS A 148 11.23 -3.78 21.32
C LYS A 148 9.94 -3.45 20.56
N GLU A 149 8.82 -3.32 21.26
CA GLU A 149 7.54 -2.97 20.67
C GLU A 149 7.39 -1.46 20.42
N TYR A 150 6.83 -1.13 19.27
CA TYR A 150 6.52 0.23 18.83
C TYR A 150 5.09 0.29 18.27
N GLN A 151 4.49 1.46 18.37
CA GLN A 151 3.23 1.77 17.69
C GLN A 151 3.48 2.69 16.52
N PHE A 152 2.83 2.41 15.39
CA PHE A 152 2.89 3.30 14.24
C PHE A 152 2.06 4.55 14.46
N GLU A 153 2.60 5.66 13.99
CA GLU A 153 1.93 6.94 13.90
C GLU A 153 1.58 7.23 12.44
N LEU A 154 0.49 7.96 12.23
CA LEU A 154 0.11 8.43 10.91
C LEU A 154 1.13 9.44 10.39
N ALA A 155 1.57 9.27 9.15
CA ALA A 155 2.40 10.21 8.40
C ALA A 155 1.73 10.52 7.06
N ASP A 156 2.22 11.54 6.34
CA ASP A 156 1.61 12.02 5.10
C ASP A 156 1.55 10.94 4.00
N ASP A 157 2.52 10.02 4.01
CA ASP A 157 2.71 8.98 2.99
C ASP A 157 2.52 7.55 3.51
N GLY A 158 1.92 7.37 4.69
CA GLY A 158 1.68 6.06 5.28
C GLY A 158 1.76 6.04 6.80
N LEU A 159 2.43 5.04 7.33
CA LEU A 159 2.65 4.88 8.77
C LEU A 159 4.14 4.92 9.08
N ARG A 160 4.50 5.57 10.19
CA ARG A 160 5.89 5.63 10.64
C ARG A 160 6.03 5.31 12.13
N ILE A 161 7.21 4.85 12.51
CA ILE A 161 7.67 4.81 13.90
C ILE A 161 9.05 5.47 14.00
N GLY A 162 9.28 6.23 15.07
CA GLY A 162 10.62 6.71 15.42
C GLY A 162 11.39 5.61 16.12
N LEU A 163 12.56 5.27 15.63
CA LEU A 163 13.45 4.33 16.25
C LEU A 163 14.49 5.08 17.10
N ASP A 164 14.80 4.52 18.28
CA ASP A 164 15.85 5.05 19.13
C ASP A 164 17.22 4.66 18.55
N PRO A 165 18.03 5.63 18.16
CA PRO A 165 19.38 5.36 17.64
C PRO A 165 20.38 4.91 18.67
N ALA A 166 20.07 5.07 19.96
CA ALA A 166 21.01 4.70 21.01
C ALA A 166 21.31 3.20 20.98
N GLY A 167 22.57 2.86 20.75
CA GLY A 167 23.03 1.48 20.65
C GLY A 167 23.11 0.91 19.23
N LEU A 168 22.75 1.67 18.20
CA LEU A 168 23.04 1.33 16.82
C LEU A 168 24.45 1.81 16.44
N ALA A 169 25.18 0.99 15.71
CA ALA A 169 26.48 1.30 15.14
C ALA A 169 26.52 0.86 13.68
N ALA A 170 27.54 1.26 12.94
CA ALA A 170 27.80 0.69 11.63
C ALA A 170 27.92 -0.83 11.71
N GLY A 171 27.30 -1.52 10.76
CA GLY A 171 27.17 -2.99 10.78
C GLY A 171 26.07 -3.51 11.72
N SER A 172 25.29 -2.63 12.37
CA SER A 172 24.14 -3.09 13.16
C SER A 172 23.07 -3.69 12.29
N LEU A 173 22.54 -4.81 12.76
CA LEU A 173 21.39 -5.46 12.15
C LEU A 173 20.11 -4.94 12.81
N ILE A 174 19.11 -4.65 11.99
CA ILE A 174 17.77 -4.25 12.44
C ILE A 174 16.77 -5.26 11.92
N ASP A 175 16.21 -6.03 12.83
CA ASP A 175 15.14 -6.97 12.55
C ASP A 175 13.80 -6.35 12.89
N SER A 176 12.87 -6.35 11.94
CA SER A 176 11.51 -5.87 12.14
C SER A 176 10.48 -6.97 11.91
N ALA A 177 9.46 -6.97 12.74
CA ALA A 177 8.27 -7.80 12.56
C ALA A 177 7.02 -6.92 12.76
N ILE A 178 6.16 -6.90 11.78
CA ILE A 178 4.97 -6.05 11.74
C ILE A 178 3.76 -6.94 11.50
N ASN A 179 2.72 -6.78 12.32
CA ASN A 179 1.46 -7.47 12.13
C ASN A 179 0.39 -6.48 11.66
N ILE A 180 -0.27 -6.82 10.54
CA ILE A 180 -1.29 -5.99 9.91
C ILE A 180 -2.55 -6.82 9.73
N ARG A 181 -3.67 -6.33 10.27
CA ARG A 181 -5.00 -6.81 9.92
C ARG A 181 -5.69 -5.83 9.01
N THR A 182 -6.08 -6.31 7.83
CA THR A 182 -6.71 -5.47 6.81
C THR A 182 -7.89 -6.16 6.15
N LYS A 183 -8.78 -5.36 5.60
CA LYS A 183 -9.94 -5.80 4.82
C LYS A 183 -10.06 -5.01 3.54
N GLY A 184 -10.62 -5.61 2.51
CA GLY A 184 -10.83 -4.96 1.23
C GLY A 184 -11.85 -5.67 0.35
N ALA A 185 -12.27 -4.97 -0.72
CA ALA A 185 -13.29 -5.43 -1.65
C ALA A 185 -12.78 -5.65 -3.08
N LYS A 186 -11.50 -5.42 -3.37
CA LYS A 186 -10.97 -5.58 -4.73
C LYS A 186 -9.76 -6.49 -4.76
N SER A 187 -8.59 -5.95 -4.50
CA SER A 187 -7.35 -6.72 -4.57
C SER A 187 -6.40 -6.40 -3.43
N LEU A 188 -5.65 -7.42 -3.02
CA LEU A 188 -4.52 -7.33 -2.12
C LEU A 188 -3.27 -7.60 -2.94
N ARG A 189 -2.36 -6.64 -2.96
CA ARG A 189 -1.12 -6.70 -3.74
C ARG A 189 0.07 -6.52 -2.82
N PHE A 190 1.09 -7.30 -3.06
CA PHE A 190 2.38 -7.14 -2.41
C PHE A 190 3.35 -6.58 -3.45
N ARG A 191 3.94 -5.43 -3.15
CA ARG A 191 4.97 -4.83 -4.00
C ARG A 191 6.32 -5.23 -3.44
N PRO A 192 7.21 -5.86 -4.24
CA PRO A 192 8.54 -6.28 -3.77
C PRO A 192 9.48 -5.09 -3.53
N GLU A 193 9.21 -3.95 -4.17
CA GLU A 193 10.00 -2.73 -4.05
C GLU A 193 9.31 -1.74 -3.13
N ALA A 194 10.09 -1.01 -2.35
CA ALA A 194 9.56 0.10 -1.57
C ALA A 194 8.99 1.16 -2.53
N ALA A 195 7.83 1.71 -2.19
CA ALA A 195 7.28 2.81 -2.94
C ALA A 195 8.21 4.02 -2.78
N THR A 196 8.96 4.35 -3.83
CA THR A 196 9.71 5.60 -3.91
C THR A 196 8.70 6.73 -4.07
N PHE A 197 8.44 7.45 -2.99
CA PHE A 197 7.69 8.70 -3.04
C PHE A 197 8.65 9.83 -3.41
N ASN A 198 8.42 10.44 -4.56
CA ASN A 198 9.05 11.71 -4.97
C ASN A 198 8.36 12.89 -4.32
#